data_7bd101817c676125dbf0cc0554edc189
#
_entry.id   7bd101817c676125dbf0cc0554edc189
#
_cell.length_a   1.000
_cell.length_b   1.000
_cell.length_c   1.000
_cell.angle_alpha   90.00
_cell.angle_beta   90.00
_cell.angle_gamma   90.00
#
_symmetry.space_group_name_H-M   'P 1'
#
loop_
_entity.id
_entity.type
_entity.pdbx_description
1 polymer ?
#
loop_
_entity_poly.entity_id
_entity_poly.type
_entity_poly.pdbx_seq_one_letter_code
_entity_poly.pdbx_strand_id
1 'polypeptide(L)'
;DTSQQIASYEESRKELSVLDYLKYLSLLKEEVAISFYGDLAQEEPWISVTEKYINEQTGSKIKSNRLAYPDYNSYQLISEIKGKELAATNPDVVFFQLTPYADQKLDIGLADSSDYLTMNYDAIKDVLPEALIVFVAPNPSSSEKGNNNSRTLDYTSYLKEMVATVEENKWIGFNLHDSYLDKLEMDSKTLENTLTENGKSLNDEGTAIYSTLFEEALNKKVDTTSGI
;
A
#
# COMPACT_ATOMS: atom_id res chain seq x y z
N ASP A 1 9.46 -31.20 0.55
CA ASP A 1 8.25 -31.69 -0.13
C ASP A 1 7.19 -30.59 -0.18
N THR A 2 6.61 -30.40 -1.36
CA THR A 2 5.62 -29.35 -1.63
C THR A 2 4.39 -29.46 -0.69
N SER A 3 3.88 -30.67 -0.48
CA SER A 3 2.73 -30.88 0.41
C SER A 3 3.01 -30.47 1.85
N GLN A 4 4.23 -30.70 2.33
CA GLN A 4 4.66 -30.29 3.67
C GLN A 4 4.82 -28.78 3.76
N GLN A 5 5.34 -28.12 2.71
CA GLN A 5 5.45 -26.67 2.66
C GLN A 5 4.07 -26.00 2.68
N ILE A 6 3.13 -26.53 1.89
CA ILE A 6 1.75 -26.04 1.86
C ILE A 6 1.12 -26.16 3.25
N ALA A 7 1.22 -27.34 3.89
CA ALA A 7 0.68 -27.56 5.22
C ALA A 7 1.28 -26.60 6.26
N SER A 8 2.59 -26.36 6.19
CA SER A 8 3.28 -25.45 7.09
C SER A 8 2.77 -24.01 6.95
N TYR A 9 2.58 -23.53 5.71
CA TYR A 9 2.02 -22.21 5.48
C TYR A 9 0.57 -22.11 5.94
N GLU A 10 -0.24 -23.14 5.72
CA GLU A 10 -1.64 -23.14 6.15
C GLU A 10 -1.78 -23.05 7.67
N GLU A 11 -0.94 -23.75 8.41
CA GLU A 11 -0.92 -23.67 9.88
C GLU A 11 -0.55 -22.27 10.37
N SER A 12 0.23 -21.53 9.63
CA SER A 12 0.76 -20.22 10.01
C SER A 12 0.05 -19.05 9.33
N ARG A 13 -1.12 -19.27 8.69
CA ARG A 13 -1.82 -18.25 7.90
C ARG A 13 -2.01 -16.91 8.63
N LYS A 14 -2.21 -16.94 9.95
CA LYS A 14 -2.39 -15.72 10.76
C LYS A 14 -1.09 -15.05 11.16
N GLU A 15 0.04 -15.63 10.81
CA GLU A 15 1.38 -15.15 11.17
C GLU A 15 2.35 -15.22 9.99
N LEU A 16 1.85 -15.28 8.76
CA LEU A 16 2.70 -15.22 7.57
C LEU A 16 3.07 -13.78 7.25
N SER A 17 4.23 -13.60 6.63
CA SER A 17 4.48 -12.34 5.93
C SER A 17 3.69 -12.33 4.62
N VAL A 18 3.47 -11.14 4.06
CA VAL A 18 2.84 -11.03 2.73
C VAL A 18 3.69 -11.77 1.68
N LEU A 19 5.01 -11.68 1.80
CA LEU A 19 5.92 -12.41 0.89
C LEU A 19 5.73 -13.92 0.99
N ASP A 20 5.65 -14.46 2.20
CA ASP A 20 5.40 -15.89 2.41
C ASP A 20 4.02 -16.31 1.91
N TYR A 21 3.03 -15.43 2.06
CA TYR A 21 1.69 -15.66 1.49
C TYR A 21 1.75 -15.79 -0.03
N LEU A 22 2.52 -14.95 -0.72
CA LEU A 22 2.73 -15.07 -2.16
C LEU A 22 3.45 -16.37 -2.54
N LYS A 23 4.43 -16.78 -1.75
CA LYS A 23 5.10 -18.08 -1.94
C LYS A 23 4.14 -19.24 -1.78
N TYR A 24 3.29 -19.17 -0.75
CA TYR A 24 2.23 -20.16 -0.50
C TYR A 24 1.28 -20.27 -1.70
N LEU A 25 0.75 -19.14 -2.18
CA LEU A 25 -0.12 -19.12 -3.35
C LEU A 25 0.57 -19.71 -4.60
N SER A 26 1.87 -19.44 -4.76
CA SER A 26 2.65 -19.96 -5.88
C SER A 26 2.82 -21.48 -5.86
N LEU A 27 2.66 -22.11 -4.69
CA LEU A 27 2.63 -23.57 -4.55
C LEU A 27 1.25 -24.14 -4.91
N LEU A 28 0.19 -23.34 -4.73
CA LEU A 28 -1.19 -23.79 -4.95
C LEU A 28 -1.66 -23.64 -6.39
N LYS A 29 -1.15 -22.65 -7.11
CA LYS A 29 -1.63 -22.34 -8.45
C LYS A 29 -0.53 -21.72 -9.31
N GLU A 30 -0.71 -21.81 -10.64
CA GLU A 30 0.27 -21.35 -11.61
C GLU A 30 0.31 -19.84 -11.78
N GLU A 31 -0.86 -19.19 -11.76
CA GLU A 31 -0.97 -17.75 -11.91
C GLU A 31 -1.28 -17.08 -10.59
N VAL A 32 -0.32 -16.32 -10.09
CA VAL A 32 -0.48 -15.45 -8.93
C VAL A 32 -0.27 -14.02 -9.40
N ALA A 33 -1.15 -13.13 -9.00
CA ALA A 33 -1.11 -11.73 -9.42
C ALA A 33 -1.14 -10.79 -8.23
N ILE A 34 -0.42 -9.69 -8.35
CA ILE A 34 -0.50 -8.54 -7.44
C ILE A 34 -0.89 -7.32 -8.24
N SER A 35 -1.54 -6.36 -7.58
CA SER A 35 -1.85 -5.07 -8.19
C SER A 35 -1.50 -3.96 -7.22
N PHE A 36 -0.85 -2.92 -7.76
CA PHE A 36 -0.65 -1.66 -7.05
C PHE A 36 -1.78 -0.73 -7.48
N TYR A 37 -2.49 -0.14 -6.53
CA TYR A 37 -3.75 0.55 -6.77
C TYR A 37 -3.84 1.85 -5.96
N GLY A 38 -4.35 2.89 -6.57
CA GLY A 38 -4.70 4.12 -5.87
C GLY A 38 -3.95 5.36 -6.37
N ASP A 39 -3.67 6.28 -5.46
CA ASP A 39 -2.97 7.52 -5.78
C ASP A 39 -1.48 7.25 -6.01
N LEU A 40 -1.18 6.83 -7.23
CA LEU A 40 0.15 6.44 -7.68
C LEU A 40 0.42 7.07 -9.04
N ALA A 41 1.68 7.30 -9.35
CA ALA A 41 2.09 7.54 -10.73
C ALA A 41 2.34 6.20 -11.43
N GLN A 42 2.02 6.12 -12.72
CA GLN A 42 2.25 4.91 -13.51
C GLN A 42 3.74 4.51 -13.53
N GLU A 43 4.61 5.50 -13.59
CA GLU A 43 6.06 5.36 -13.63
C GLU A 43 6.70 5.61 -12.26
N GLU A 44 6.31 4.81 -11.24
CA GLU A 44 6.91 4.89 -9.91
C GLU A 44 8.13 3.98 -9.81
N PRO A 45 9.35 4.55 -9.68
CA PRO A 45 10.57 3.71 -9.62
C PRO A 45 10.57 2.70 -8.48
N TRP A 46 10.02 3.05 -7.31
CA TRP A 46 9.99 2.12 -6.19
C TRP A 46 9.11 0.89 -6.47
N ILE A 47 8.08 1.03 -7.32
CA ILE A 47 7.24 -0.13 -7.71
C ILE A 47 8.09 -1.10 -8.54
N SER A 48 8.87 -0.61 -9.48
CA SER A 48 9.76 -1.47 -10.30
C SER A 48 10.74 -2.25 -9.43
N VAL A 49 11.35 -1.58 -8.44
CA VAL A 49 12.28 -2.22 -7.50
C VAL A 49 11.55 -3.30 -6.68
N THR A 50 10.36 -2.98 -6.18
CA THR A 50 9.55 -3.89 -5.38
C THR A 50 9.09 -5.11 -6.19
N GLU A 51 8.64 -4.89 -7.43
CA GLU A 51 8.24 -5.97 -8.34
C GLU A 51 9.41 -6.93 -8.59
N LYS A 52 10.59 -6.40 -8.82
CA LYS A 52 11.81 -7.20 -9.03
C LYS A 52 12.13 -8.03 -7.78
N TYR A 53 12.09 -7.42 -6.61
CA TYR A 53 12.32 -8.11 -5.34
C TYR A 53 11.33 -9.26 -5.14
N ILE A 54 10.03 -9.01 -5.33
CA ILE A 54 8.99 -10.04 -5.18
C ILE A 54 9.24 -11.19 -6.17
N ASN A 55 9.54 -10.89 -7.43
CA ASN A 55 9.81 -11.92 -8.43
C ASN A 55 11.05 -12.75 -8.10
N GLU A 56 12.12 -12.13 -7.63
CA GLU A 56 13.32 -12.83 -7.22
C GLU A 56 13.06 -13.77 -6.04
N GLN A 57 12.28 -13.31 -5.05
CA GLN A 57 11.98 -14.09 -3.86
C GLN A 57 10.98 -15.23 -4.11
N THR A 58 10.11 -15.10 -5.09
CA THR A 58 9.05 -16.07 -5.41
C THR A 58 9.36 -16.93 -6.64
N GLY A 59 10.49 -16.73 -7.28
CA GLY A 59 10.88 -17.47 -8.47
C GLY A 59 10.25 -16.95 -9.76
N SER A 60 9.95 -15.65 -9.83
CA SER A 60 9.43 -14.95 -11.01
C SER A 60 8.05 -15.41 -11.49
N LYS A 61 7.22 -15.90 -10.56
CA LYS A 61 5.85 -16.39 -10.87
C LYS A 61 4.75 -15.34 -10.70
N ILE A 62 5.09 -14.14 -10.22
CA ILE A 62 4.10 -13.15 -9.84
C ILE A 62 3.88 -12.17 -10.96
N LYS A 63 2.64 -12.11 -11.46
CA LYS A 63 2.20 -11.09 -12.42
C LYS A 63 1.88 -9.82 -11.65
N SER A 64 2.38 -8.67 -12.12
CA SER A 64 2.15 -7.38 -11.48
C SER A 64 1.45 -6.42 -12.42
N ASN A 65 0.44 -5.74 -11.89
CA ASN A 65 -0.30 -4.69 -12.61
C ASN A 65 -0.29 -3.40 -11.79
N ARG A 66 -0.37 -2.27 -12.47
CA ARG A 66 -0.43 -0.94 -11.86
C ARG A 66 -1.72 -0.25 -12.30
N LEU A 67 -2.63 -0.02 -11.35
CA LEU A 67 -3.86 0.75 -11.54
C LEU A 67 -3.63 2.11 -10.89
N ALA A 68 -2.89 2.95 -11.59
CA ALA A 68 -2.42 4.24 -11.09
C ALA A 68 -3.42 5.35 -11.44
N TYR A 69 -3.88 6.04 -10.40
CA TYR A 69 -4.80 7.17 -10.51
C TYR A 69 -4.19 8.37 -9.77
N PRO A 70 -3.18 9.04 -10.39
CA PRO A 70 -2.47 10.12 -9.71
C PRO A 70 -3.41 11.22 -9.25
N ASP A 71 -3.22 11.65 -8.01
CA ASP A 71 -4.00 12.70 -7.35
C ASP A 71 -5.49 12.37 -7.11
N TYR A 72 -5.91 11.11 -7.28
CA TYR A 72 -7.25 10.68 -6.92
C TYR A 72 -7.39 10.58 -5.40
N ASN A 73 -8.45 11.18 -4.88
CA ASN A 73 -8.85 11.03 -3.48
C ASN A 73 -9.73 9.78 -3.31
N SER A 74 -10.02 9.44 -2.06
CA SER A 74 -10.82 8.26 -1.72
C SER A 74 -12.24 8.32 -2.28
N TYR A 75 -12.84 9.51 -2.39
CA TYR A 75 -14.16 9.69 -2.98
C TYR A 75 -14.15 9.41 -4.48
N GLN A 76 -13.15 9.88 -5.20
CA GLN A 76 -13.04 9.65 -6.65
C GLN A 76 -12.85 8.16 -6.97
N LEU A 77 -12.06 7.44 -6.19
CA LEU A 77 -11.89 6.01 -6.38
C LEU A 77 -13.22 5.26 -6.30
N ILE A 78 -14.11 5.67 -5.38
CA ILE A 78 -15.45 5.08 -5.21
C ILE A 78 -16.42 5.59 -6.28
N SER A 79 -16.52 6.90 -6.46
CA SER A 79 -17.53 7.49 -7.35
C SER A 79 -17.30 7.15 -8.81
N GLU A 80 -16.04 6.97 -9.22
CA GLU A 80 -15.65 6.56 -10.56
C GLU A 80 -15.50 5.04 -10.71
N ILE A 81 -15.81 4.29 -9.66
CA ILE A 81 -15.87 2.82 -9.64
C ILE A 81 -14.55 2.18 -10.11
N LYS A 82 -13.43 2.69 -9.60
CA LYS A 82 -12.11 2.19 -9.98
C LYS A 82 -11.84 0.74 -9.52
N GLY A 83 -12.58 0.28 -8.50
CA GLY A 83 -12.53 -1.11 -8.07
C GLY A 83 -12.86 -2.12 -9.17
N LYS A 84 -13.67 -1.74 -10.18
CA LYS A 84 -13.96 -2.60 -11.33
C LYS A 84 -12.74 -2.77 -12.24
N GLU A 85 -11.97 -1.70 -12.44
CA GLU A 85 -10.73 -1.77 -13.20
C GLU A 85 -9.71 -2.65 -12.48
N LEU A 86 -9.64 -2.51 -11.15
CA LEU A 86 -8.81 -3.39 -10.32
C LEU A 86 -9.23 -4.85 -10.44
N ALA A 87 -10.53 -5.13 -10.34
CA ALA A 87 -11.06 -6.49 -10.43
C ALA A 87 -10.72 -7.16 -11.76
N ALA A 88 -10.64 -6.40 -12.85
CA ALA A 88 -10.29 -6.92 -14.18
C ALA A 88 -8.87 -7.51 -14.22
N THR A 89 -7.98 -7.11 -13.31
CA THR A 89 -6.62 -7.67 -13.21
C THR A 89 -6.57 -8.97 -12.38
N ASN A 90 -7.67 -9.33 -11.72
CA ASN A 90 -7.81 -10.51 -10.89
C ASN A 90 -6.64 -10.73 -9.92
N PRO A 91 -6.32 -9.75 -9.07
CA PRO A 91 -5.19 -9.86 -8.15
C PRO A 91 -5.49 -10.76 -6.96
N ASP A 92 -4.47 -11.47 -6.49
CA ASP A 92 -4.50 -12.21 -5.23
C ASP A 92 -4.17 -11.30 -4.04
N VAL A 93 -3.30 -10.32 -4.28
CA VAL A 93 -2.92 -9.31 -3.30
C VAL A 93 -3.01 -7.94 -3.95
N VAL A 94 -3.66 -7.01 -3.25
CA VAL A 94 -3.79 -5.61 -3.66
C VAL A 94 -2.98 -4.76 -2.70
N PHE A 95 -2.00 -4.03 -3.23
CA PHE A 95 -1.31 -2.97 -2.47
C PHE A 95 -2.05 -1.67 -2.76
N PHE A 96 -2.88 -1.27 -1.81
CA PHE A 96 -3.72 -0.07 -1.90
C PHE A 96 -2.97 1.12 -1.30
N GLN A 97 -2.56 2.05 -2.16
CA GLN A 97 -1.90 3.28 -1.71
C GLN A 97 -2.94 4.19 -1.08
N LEU A 98 -2.75 4.52 0.20
CA LEU A 98 -3.60 5.48 0.91
C LEU A 98 -3.51 6.85 0.24
N THR A 99 -4.57 7.65 0.36
CA THR A 99 -4.76 8.90 -0.36
C THR A 99 -4.79 10.14 0.53
N PRO A 100 -3.89 10.28 1.54
CA PRO A 100 -3.96 11.41 2.48
C PRO A 100 -3.74 12.76 1.82
N TYR A 101 -2.88 12.84 0.80
CA TYR A 101 -2.62 14.08 0.09
C TYR A 101 -3.85 14.58 -0.66
N ALA A 102 -4.49 13.70 -1.42
CA ALA A 102 -5.65 14.04 -2.23
C ALA A 102 -6.91 14.28 -1.38
N ASP A 103 -7.09 13.51 -0.30
CA ASP A 103 -8.21 13.73 0.63
C ASP A 103 -8.08 15.08 1.34
N GLN A 104 -6.86 15.47 1.71
CA GLN A 104 -6.59 16.78 2.29
C GLN A 104 -6.99 17.92 1.33
N LYS A 105 -6.71 17.76 0.04
CA LYS A 105 -7.06 18.75 -0.98
C LYS A 105 -8.55 18.77 -1.30
N LEU A 106 -9.25 17.66 -1.12
CA LEU A 106 -10.70 17.59 -1.23
C LEU A 106 -11.39 18.38 -0.10
N ASP A 107 -10.66 18.67 0.97
CA ASP A 107 -11.10 19.48 2.10
C ASP A 107 -12.32 18.89 2.84
N ILE A 108 -12.40 17.57 2.89
CA ILE A 108 -13.44 16.85 3.63
C ILE A 108 -13.05 16.70 5.11
N GLY A 109 -14.03 16.36 5.95
CA GLY A 109 -13.76 16.03 7.34
C GLY A 109 -13.00 14.71 7.47
N LEU A 110 -12.29 14.53 8.58
CA LEU A 110 -11.54 13.29 8.83
C LEU A 110 -12.46 12.06 8.87
N ALA A 111 -13.64 12.19 9.46
CA ALA A 111 -14.61 11.11 9.51
C ALA A 111 -15.08 10.70 8.11
N ASP A 112 -15.31 11.66 7.21
CA ASP A 112 -15.68 11.34 5.82
C ASP A 112 -14.57 10.62 5.10
N SER A 113 -13.32 11.03 5.29
CA SER A 113 -12.15 10.35 4.72
C SER A 113 -12.07 8.89 5.19
N SER A 114 -12.27 8.64 6.48
CA SER A 114 -12.35 7.29 7.05
C SER A 114 -13.49 6.47 6.42
N ASP A 115 -14.67 7.07 6.27
CA ASP A 115 -15.83 6.41 5.68
C ASP A 115 -15.58 6.04 4.21
N TYR A 116 -14.98 6.94 3.43
CA TYR A 116 -14.64 6.64 2.03
C TYR A 116 -13.59 5.54 1.91
N LEU A 117 -12.62 5.48 2.82
CA LEU A 117 -11.67 4.38 2.85
C LEU A 117 -12.37 3.04 3.10
N THR A 118 -13.30 3.00 4.05
CA THR A 118 -14.10 1.81 4.35
C THR A 118 -14.96 1.41 3.15
N MET A 119 -15.59 2.37 2.47
CA MET A 119 -16.36 2.11 1.26
C MET A 119 -15.50 1.53 0.15
N ASN A 120 -14.26 2.02 -0.01
CA ASN A 120 -13.30 1.46 -0.96
C ASN A 120 -12.98 0.00 -0.65
N TYR A 121 -12.69 -0.29 0.63
CA TYR A 121 -12.43 -1.66 1.06
C TYR A 121 -13.60 -2.57 0.75
N ASP A 122 -14.80 -2.18 1.14
CA ASP A 122 -16.01 -3.00 0.92
C ASP A 122 -16.29 -3.21 -0.56
N ALA A 123 -16.15 -2.17 -1.39
CA ALA A 123 -16.37 -2.27 -2.83
C ALA A 123 -15.37 -3.23 -3.50
N ILE A 124 -14.10 -3.19 -3.08
CA ILE A 124 -13.09 -4.12 -3.59
C ILE A 124 -13.40 -5.55 -3.14
N LYS A 125 -13.75 -5.76 -1.89
CA LYS A 125 -14.07 -7.08 -1.36
C LYS A 125 -15.33 -7.67 -2.00
N ASP A 126 -16.30 -6.85 -2.40
CA ASP A 126 -17.49 -7.31 -3.11
C ASP A 126 -17.15 -7.96 -4.47
N VAL A 127 -16.17 -7.44 -5.18
CA VAL A 127 -15.77 -7.95 -6.50
C VAL A 127 -14.55 -8.87 -6.44
N LEU A 128 -13.78 -8.83 -5.38
CA LEU A 128 -12.59 -9.65 -5.15
C LEU A 128 -12.62 -10.21 -3.71
N PRO A 129 -13.58 -11.12 -3.41
CA PRO A 129 -13.78 -11.56 -2.02
C PRO A 129 -12.60 -12.32 -1.44
N GLU A 130 -11.74 -12.91 -2.27
CA GLU A 130 -10.58 -13.69 -1.81
C GLU A 130 -9.26 -12.92 -1.89
N ALA A 131 -9.26 -11.69 -2.41
CA ALA A 131 -8.05 -10.89 -2.49
C ALA A 131 -7.64 -10.38 -1.10
N LEU A 132 -6.35 -10.45 -0.81
CA LEU A 132 -5.78 -9.84 0.38
C LEU A 132 -5.47 -8.37 0.08
N ILE A 133 -6.06 -7.46 0.85
CA ILE A 133 -5.81 -6.02 0.67
C ILE A 133 -4.78 -5.57 1.70
N VAL A 134 -3.71 -4.94 1.22
CA VAL A 134 -2.64 -4.36 2.04
C VAL A 134 -2.62 -2.87 1.79
N PHE A 135 -2.90 -2.07 2.81
CA PHE A 135 -2.90 -0.62 2.70
C PHE A 135 -1.47 -0.09 2.91
N VAL A 136 -1.04 0.79 2.03
CA VAL A 136 0.33 1.30 2.03
C VAL A 136 0.30 2.82 2.19
N ALA A 137 1.01 3.34 3.18
CA ALA A 137 1.15 4.78 3.35
C ALA A 137 2.19 5.33 2.35
N PRO A 138 1.94 6.50 1.74
CA PRO A 138 2.91 7.14 0.85
C PRO A 138 4.12 7.66 1.63
N ASN A 139 5.17 8.03 0.91
CA ASN A 139 6.32 8.69 1.51
C ASN A 139 5.94 10.07 2.06
N PRO A 140 6.70 10.57 3.06
CA PRO A 140 6.52 11.93 3.56
C PRO A 140 6.79 12.99 2.50
N SER A 141 6.20 14.18 2.69
CA SER A 141 6.41 15.34 1.84
C SER A 141 6.77 16.56 2.69
N SER A 142 7.85 17.23 2.32
CA SER A 142 8.24 18.49 2.95
C SER A 142 7.42 19.68 2.44
N SER A 143 6.93 19.61 1.19
CA SER A 143 6.12 20.70 0.61
C SER A 143 4.68 20.70 1.13
N GLU A 144 4.15 19.54 1.49
CA GLU A 144 2.77 19.39 1.97
C GLU A 144 2.67 19.48 3.51
N LYS A 145 3.76 19.22 4.22
CA LYS A 145 3.81 19.34 5.68
C LYS A 145 3.57 20.80 6.09
N GLY A 146 2.55 21.02 6.93
CA GLY A 146 2.17 22.35 7.38
C GLY A 146 1.32 23.13 6.38
N ASN A 147 1.05 22.59 5.19
CA ASN A 147 0.18 23.21 4.19
C ASN A 147 -1.28 22.85 4.51
N ASN A 148 -1.93 23.71 5.30
CA ASN A 148 -3.26 23.44 5.83
C ASN A 148 -4.37 23.77 4.83
N ASN A 149 -5.47 22.99 4.88
CA ASN A 149 -6.70 23.28 4.15
C ASN A 149 -7.61 24.21 4.97
N SER A 150 -8.86 24.41 4.54
CA SER A 150 -9.81 25.28 5.23
C SER A 150 -10.18 24.79 6.64
N ARG A 151 -9.93 23.53 6.94
CA ARG A 151 -10.19 22.91 8.25
C ARG A 151 -8.98 22.99 9.18
N THR A 152 -7.93 23.70 8.77
CA THR A 152 -6.67 23.83 9.50
C THR A 152 -5.95 22.48 9.67
N LEU A 153 -6.07 21.60 8.66
CA LEU A 153 -5.47 20.27 8.63
C LEU A 153 -4.50 20.15 7.46
N ASP A 154 -3.32 19.60 7.71
CA ASP A 154 -2.42 19.16 6.64
C ASP A 154 -2.63 17.66 6.36
N TYR A 155 -1.87 17.13 5.40
CA TYR A 155 -2.04 15.72 4.99
C TYR A 155 -1.77 14.72 6.11
N THR A 156 -0.95 15.08 7.10
CA THR A 156 -0.58 14.14 8.17
C THR A 156 -1.78 13.79 9.05
N SER A 157 -2.72 14.70 9.22
CA SER A 157 -3.97 14.42 9.95
C SER A 157 -4.83 13.38 9.21
N TYR A 158 -4.91 13.49 7.88
CA TYR A 158 -5.64 12.51 7.06
C TYR A 158 -4.95 11.15 7.07
N LEU A 159 -3.61 11.15 6.99
CA LEU A 159 -2.86 9.90 7.07
C LEU A 159 -3.08 9.20 8.41
N LYS A 160 -3.00 9.95 9.51
CA LYS A 160 -3.24 9.41 10.85
C LYS A 160 -4.61 8.79 10.98
N GLU A 161 -5.64 9.45 10.44
CA GLU A 161 -7.01 8.94 10.43
C GLU A 161 -7.13 7.65 9.61
N MET A 162 -6.53 7.62 8.43
CA MET A 162 -6.54 6.42 7.57
C MET A 162 -5.81 5.25 8.24
N VAL A 163 -4.65 5.48 8.83
CA VAL A 163 -3.91 4.45 9.56
C VAL A 163 -4.72 3.91 10.73
N ALA A 164 -5.40 4.80 11.49
CA ALA A 164 -6.27 4.39 12.58
C ALA A 164 -7.44 3.53 12.07
N THR A 165 -8.04 3.88 10.94
CA THR A 165 -9.12 3.11 10.32
C THR A 165 -8.65 1.72 9.93
N VAL A 166 -7.45 1.60 9.35
CA VAL A 166 -6.84 0.32 8.99
C VAL A 166 -6.65 -0.55 10.25
N GLU A 167 -6.10 0.02 11.31
CA GLU A 167 -5.84 -0.69 12.57
C GLU A 167 -7.14 -1.13 13.26
N GLU A 168 -8.12 -0.25 13.35
CA GLU A 168 -9.41 -0.53 13.99
C GLU A 168 -10.17 -1.67 13.31
N ASN A 169 -10.05 -1.76 11.98
CA ASN A 169 -10.68 -2.83 11.20
C ASN A 169 -9.84 -4.10 11.14
N LYS A 170 -8.66 -4.10 11.74
CA LYS A 170 -7.70 -5.23 11.68
C LYS A 170 -7.30 -5.58 10.25
N TRP A 171 -7.27 -4.59 9.38
CA TRP A 171 -6.73 -4.73 8.03
C TRP A 171 -5.20 -4.68 8.10
N ILE A 172 -4.55 -5.13 7.04
CA ILE A 172 -3.09 -5.08 6.96
C ILE A 172 -2.68 -3.69 6.48
N GLY A 173 -1.76 -3.07 7.21
CA GLY A 173 -1.21 -1.76 6.86
C GLY A 173 0.31 -1.75 6.89
N PHE A 174 0.90 -1.16 5.86
CA PHE A 174 2.32 -0.84 5.81
C PHE A 174 2.45 0.68 5.99
N ASN A 175 2.70 1.12 7.22
CA ASN A 175 2.88 2.56 7.49
C ASN A 175 4.30 2.99 7.12
N LEU A 176 4.58 3.00 5.83
CA LEU A 176 5.91 3.36 5.31
C LEU A 176 6.22 4.84 5.48
N HIS A 177 5.21 5.69 5.65
CA HIS A 177 5.41 7.10 5.95
C HIS A 177 6.19 7.29 7.25
N ASP A 178 5.70 6.68 8.32
CA ASP A 178 6.32 6.82 9.63
C ASP A 178 7.65 6.07 9.69
N SER A 179 7.72 4.89 9.06
CA SER A 179 8.98 4.15 8.95
C SER A 179 10.05 4.94 8.21
N TYR A 180 9.66 5.71 7.19
CA TYR A 180 10.57 6.55 6.41
C TYR A 180 11.14 7.68 7.29
N LEU A 181 10.30 8.35 8.06
CA LEU A 181 10.74 9.39 8.99
C LEU A 181 11.68 8.82 10.07
N ASP A 182 11.35 7.65 10.62
CA ASP A 182 12.20 6.98 11.60
C ASP A 182 13.57 6.63 11.01
N LYS A 183 13.60 6.15 9.77
CA LYS A 183 14.84 5.82 9.08
C LYS A 183 15.71 7.05 8.85
N LEU A 184 15.12 8.17 8.46
CA LEU A 184 15.84 9.44 8.30
C LEU A 184 16.46 9.90 9.62
N GLU A 185 15.71 9.80 10.71
CA GLU A 185 16.21 10.16 12.04
C GLU A 185 17.38 9.27 12.45
N MET A 186 17.26 7.96 12.27
CA MET A 186 18.35 7.02 12.57
C MET A 186 19.63 7.32 11.80
N ASP A 187 19.49 7.71 10.54
CA ASP A 187 20.63 7.94 9.64
C ASP A 187 21.07 9.41 9.62
N SER A 188 20.47 10.26 10.45
CA SER A 188 20.74 11.71 10.52
C SER A 188 20.63 12.39 9.14
N LYS A 189 19.59 12.01 8.38
CA LYS A 189 19.30 12.57 7.05
C LYS A 189 18.11 13.51 7.11
N THR A 190 18.11 14.50 6.21
CA THR A 190 16.96 15.41 6.06
C THR A 190 16.01 14.89 4.98
N LEU A 191 14.72 15.11 5.18
CA LEU A 191 13.70 14.66 4.23
C LEU A 191 13.92 15.27 2.83
N GLU A 192 14.20 16.58 2.76
CA GLU A 192 14.38 17.29 1.49
C GLU A 192 15.47 16.67 0.61
N ASN A 193 16.53 16.15 1.20
CA ASN A 193 17.63 15.54 0.47
C ASN A 193 17.25 14.20 -0.21
N THR A 194 16.12 13.64 0.18
CA THR A 194 15.60 12.38 -0.39
C THR A 194 14.46 12.60 -1.37
N LEU A 195 14.08 13.86 -1.62
CA LEU A 195 12.99 14.24 -2.50
C LEU A 195 13.51 15.05 -3.70
N THR A 196 12.71 15.09 -4.76
CA THR A 196 12.94 16.00 -5.88
C THR A 196 12.59 17.45 -5.46
N GLU A 197 12.83 18.41 -6.34
CA GLU A 197 12.58 19.83 -6.07
C GLU A 197 11.13 20.14 -5.68
N ASN A 198 10.15 19.29 -6.09
CA ASN A 198 8.76 19.54 -5.73
C ASN A 198 8.46 19.26 -4.25
N GLY A 199 9.42 18.69 -3.49
CA GLY A 199 9.25 18.42 -2.06
C GLY A 199 8.27 17.29 -1.76
N LYS A 200 7.97 16.43 -2.74
CA LYS A 200 6.99 15.33 -2.59
C LYS A 200 7.43 14.03 -3.26
N SER A 201 7.91 14.11 -4.49
CA SER A 201 8.36 12.93 -5.24
C SER A 201 9.72 12.47 -4.73
N LEU A 202 9.92 11.16 -4.68
CA LEU A 202 11.20 10.56 -4.27
C LEU A 202 12.27 10.77 -5.35
N ASN A 203 13.48 11.15 -4.93
CA ASN A 203 14.66 11.07 -5.77
C ASN A 203 15.25 9.65 -5.68
N ASP A 204 16.43 9.40 -6.26
CA ASP A 204 17.05 8.07 -6.25
C ASP A 204 17.31 7.57 -4.83
N GLU A 205 17.79 8.43 -3.95
CA GLU A 205 18.02 8.07 -2.55
C GLU A 205 16.70 7.74 -1.83
N GLY A 206 15.68 8.57 -2.03
CA GLY A 206 14.36 8.34 -1.46
C GLY A 206 13.70 7.06 -1.99
N THR A 207 13.87 6.78 -3.28
CA THR A 207 13.40 5.53 -3.89
C THR A 207 14.05 4.32 -3.21
N ALA A 208 15.36 4.37 -2.98
CA ALA A 208 16.08 3.29 -2.29
C ALA A 208 15.56 3.09 -0.87
N ILE A 209 15.35 4.17 -0.13
CA ILE A 209 14.81 4.12 1.24
C ILE A 209 13.42 3.50 1.24
N TYR A 210 12.50 4.02 0.44
CA TYR A 210 11.11 3.57 0.40
C TYR A 210 11.00 2.10 -0.03
N SER A 211 11.76 1.71 -1.05
CA SER A 211 11.79 0.32 -1.55
C SER A 211 12.30 -0.64 -0.47
N THR A 212 13.36 -0.28 0.23
CA THR A 212 13.92 -1.11 1.31
C THR A 212 12.92 -1.29 2.44
N LEU A 213 12.22 -0.21 2.82
CA LEU A 213 11.18 -0.27 3.85
C LEU A 213 9.98 -1.13 3.40
N PHE A 214 9.62 -1.06 2.12
CA PHE A 214 8.57 -1.92 1.56
C PHE A 214 8.98 -3.40 1.63
N GLU A 215 10.22 -3.72 1.25
CA GLU A 215 10.76 -5.07 1.35
C GLU A 215 10.75 -5.58 2.80
N GLU A 216 11.15 -4.74 3.75
CA GLU A 216 11.08 -5.09 5.17
C GLU A 216 9.64 -5.37 5.62
N ALA A 217 8.68 -4.55 5.19
CA ALA A 217 7.26 -4.73 5.51
C ALA A 217 6.72 -6.03 4.90
N LEU A 218 7.13 -6.38 3.68
CA LEU A 218 6.76 -7.65 3.04
C LEU A 218 7.22 -8.87 3.83
N ASN A 219 8.24 -8.74 4.66
CA ASN A 219 8.80 -9.83 5.47
C ASN A 219 8.29 -9.85 6.91
N LYS A 220 7.45 -8.90 7.31
CA LYS A 220 6.85 -8.88 8.66
C LYS A 220 5.64 -9.79 8.74
N LYS A 221 5.46 -10.45 9.87
CA LYS A 221 4.28 -11.29 10.12
C LYS A 221 3.01 -10.45 10.17
N VAL A 222 2.00 -10.90 9.46
CA VAL A 222 0.66 -10.31 9.42
C VAL A 222 -0.39 -11.42 9.42
N ASP A 223 -1.66 -11.07 9.65
CA ASP A 223 -2.75 -12.02 9.51
C ASP A 223 -3.20 -12.06 8.04
N THR A 224 -2.70 -13.03 7.27
CA THR A 224 -3.04 -13.18 5.85
C THR A 224 -4.46 -13.72 5.63
N THR A 225 -5.22 -13.99 6.69
CA THR A 225 -6.66 -14.32 6.61
C THR A 225 -7.54 -13.09 6.76
N SER A 226 -6.96 -11.90 6.94
CA SER A 226 -7.70 -10.65 7.11
C SER A 226 -8.65 -10.41 5.94
N GLY A 227 -9.95 -10.36 6.21
CA GLY A 227 -11.00 -10.12 5.22
C GLY A 227 -11.32 -11.31 4.29
N ILE A 228 -10.76 -12.46 4.56
CA ILE A 228 -10.96 -13.64 3.71
C ILE A 228 -11.78 -14.70 4.44
#